data_f58d1b7dcdea1562e8e23ec303dd53a7
#
_entry.id   f58d1b7dcdea1562e8e23ec303dd53a7
#
_cell.length_a   1.000
_cell.length_b   1.000
_cell.length_c   1.000
_cell.angle_alpha   90.00
_cell.angle_beta   90.00
_cell.angle_gamma   90.00
#
_symmetry.space_group_name_H-M   'P 1'
#
loop_
_entity.id
_entity.type
_entity.pdbx_description
1 polymer ?
#
loop_
_entity_poly.entity_id
_entity_poly.type
_entity_poly.pdbx_seq_one_letter_code
_entity_poly.pdbx_strand_id
1 'polypeptide(L)'
;MKFGEALIKSSVITRDQLKQALERQVIFGGRIGTNIVEMGMVRESEMISFLETYYRVPAVKLSDLDDIDAEVISCINSALAEKYKVLPFRKEKNRLHVAMLDPKVFATVDEIRFLSGYDIIPYVITELRLLYCLDKYYGIKRDLRYISVSGKDEGREAKKPEERKEEILKVKEQFVSARTKEEVIGILLNETKSTVSRAVIFLVKGKTVTGWRSRGVSIDHFEMSAEGQSVIADVLGSKTLYRGPLLRLPGNEPLIERLGGVPRDCCLIPIHIREKIIGLLYVDNGNAAVLDAGLSYINSLVAMVTVSFEILILKNKLFAL
;
A
#
# COMPACT_ATOMS: atom_id res chain seq x y z
N MET A 1 -23.31 -4.14 -17.37
CA MET A 1 -21.94 -4.61 -17.70
C MET A 1 -21.12 -4.52 -16.44
N LYS A 2 -20.43 -5.59 -16.05
CA LYS A 2 -19.56 -5.59 -14.86
C LYS A 2 -18.35 -4.67 -15.06
N PHE A 3 -17.85 -4.05 -14.00
CA PHE A 3 -16.75 -3.07 -14.04
C PHE A 3 -15.50 -3.60 -14.77
N GLY A 4 -15.06 -4.83 -14.46
CA GLY A 4 -13.91 -5.46 -15.12
C GLY A 4 -14.11 -5.68 -16.62
N GLU A 5 -15.32 -6.05 -17.05
CA GLU A 5 -15.66 -6.20 -18.47
C GLU A 5 -15.64 -4.85 -19.20
N ALA A 6 -16.04 -3.79 -18.50
CA ALA A 6 -15.99 -2.43 -19.06
C ALA A 6 -14.55 -1.98 -19.30
N LEU A 7 -13.62 -2.26 -18.36
CA LEU A 7 -12.20 -1.98 -18.52
C LEU A 7 -11.58 -2.69 -19.72
N ILE A 8 -11.93 -3.97 -19.95
CA ILE A 8 -11.47 -4.72 -21.13
C ILE A 8 -12.05 -4.11 -22.42
N LYS A 9 -13.38 -3.84 -22.43
CA LYS A 9 -14.04 -3.27 -23.61
C LYS A 9 -13.48 -1.90 -24.00
N SER A 10 -13.06 -1.11 -23.02
CA SER A 10 -12.42 0.19 -23.24
C SER A 10 -10.90 0.08 -23.49
N SER A 11 -10.37 -1.13 -23.66
CA SER A 11 -8.94 -1.40 -23.90
C SER A 11 -8.01 -0.84 -22.83
N VAL A 12 -8.50 -0.60 -21.62
CA VAL A 12 -7.72 -0.12 -20.47
C VAL A 12 -6.85 -1.24 -19.92
N ILE A 13 -7.39 -2.48 -19.90
CA ILE A 13 -6.65 -3.68 -19.47
C ILE A 13 -6.98 -4.87 -20.39
N THR A 14 -6.12 -5.89 -20.35
CA THR A 14 -6.35 -7.17 -21.01
C THR A 14 -7.14 -8.13 -20.13
N ARG A 15 -7.62 -9.24 -20.68
CA ARG A 15 -8.27 -10.32 -19.91
C ARG A 15 -7.35 -10.95 -18.88
N ASP A 16 -6.08 -11.14 -19.22
CA ASP A 16 -5.08 -11.71 -18.31
C ASP A 16 -4.77 -10.77 -17.16
N GLN A 17 -4.70 -9.47 -17.42
CA GLN A 17 -4.54 -8.46 -16.38
C GLN A 17 -5.74 -8.42 -15.43
N LEU A 18 -6.98 -8.53 -15.97
CA LEU A 18 -8.17 -8.63 -15.12
C LEU A 18 -8.11 -9.87 -14.23
N LYS A 19 -7.72 -11.03 -14.78
CA LYS A 19 -7.57 -12.26 -14.00
C LYS A 19 -6.58 -12.09 -12.86
N GLN A 20 -5.39 -11.56 -13.13
CA GLN A 20 -4.37 -11.29 -12.11
C GLN A 20 -4.87 -10.32 -11.02
N ALA A 21 -5.59 -9.25 -11.42
CA ALA A 21 -6.16 -8.29 -10.48
C ALA A 21 -7.27 -8.91 -9.61
N LEU A 22 -8.07 -9.83 -10.15
CA LEU A 22 -9.07 -10.59 -9.39
C LEU A 22 -8.41 -11.56 -8.40
N GLU A 23 -7.37 -12.27 -8.81
CA GLU A 23 -6.58 -13.13 -7.91
C GLU A 23 -5.98 -12.31 -6.77
N ARG A 24 -5.42 -11.13 -7.07
CA ARG A 24 -4.93 -10.22 -6.04
C ARG A 24 -6.05 -9.73 -5.11
N GLN A 25 -7.22 -9.40 -5.66
CA GLN A 25 -8.37 -8.96 -4.87
C GLN A 25 -8.84 -10.03 -3.87
N VAL A 26 -8.79 -11.31 -4.24
CA VAL A 26 -9.12 -12.42 -3.33
C VAL A 26 -8.15 -12.46 -2.14
N ILE A 27 -6.86 -12.19 -2.39
CA ILE A 27 -5.81 -12.27 -1.36
C ILE A 27 -5.79 -11.01 -0.48
N PHE A 28 -5.87 -9.83 -1.10
CA PHE A 28 -5.63 -8.54 -0.44
C PHE A 28 -6.91 -7.72 -0.20
N GLY A 29 -8.03 -8.12 -0.78
CA GLY A 29 -9.29 -7.38 -0.71
C GLY A 29 -9.26 -6.08 -1.53
N GLY A 30 -10.10 -5.10 -1.16
CA GLY A 30 -10.21 -3.81 -1.85
C GLY A 30 -10.98 -3.86 -3.16
N ARG A 31 -11.07 -2.72 -3.85
CA ARG A 31 -11.74 -2.65 -5.16
C ARG A 31 -10.81 -3.12 -6.27
N ILE A 32 -11.39 -3.70 -7.32
CA ILE A 32 -10.64 -4.20 -8.47
C ILE A 32 -9.82 -3.09 -9.17
N GLY A 33 -10.39 -1.88 -9.29
CA GLY A 33 -9.70 -0.72 -9.85
C GLY A 33 -8.44 -0.32 -9.06
N THR A 34 -8.52 -0.37 -7.74
CA THR A 34 -7.40 -0.13 -6.83
C THR A 34 -6.31 -1.18 -7.03
N ASN A 35 -6.68 -2.46 -7.08
CA ASN A 35 -5.72 -3.54 -7.32
C ASN A 35 -4.99 -3.38 -8.67
N ILE A 36 -5.71 -2.98 -9.73
CA ILE A 36 -5.14 -2.73 -11.06
C ILE A 36 -4.10 -1.60 -11.03
N VAL A 37 -4.41 -0.49 -10.36
CA VAL A 37 -3.50 0.65 -10.21
C VAL A 37 -2.28 0.27 -9.36
N GLU A 38 -2.48 -0.41 -8.25
CA GLU A 38 -1.40 -0.87 -7.37
C GLU A 38 -0.46 -1.89 -8.04
N MET A 39 -0.98 -2.71 -8.94
CA MET A 39 -0.16 -3.62 -9.75
C MET A 39 0.61 -2.89 -10.87
N GLY A 40 0.42 -1.58 -11.02
CA GLY A 40 1.05 -0.79 -12.07
C GLY A 40 0.56 -1.13 -13.49
N MET A 41 -0.58 -1.82 -13.60
CA MET A 41 -1.16 -2.17 -14.90
C MET A 41 -1.75 -0.95 -15.62
N VAL A 42 -2.24 0.01 -14.83
CA VAL A 42 -2.87 1.25 -15.29
C VAL A 42 -2.44 2.37 -14.35
N ARG A 43 -2.13 3.55 -14.87
CA ARG A 43 -1.85 4.74 -14.06
C ARG A 43 -3.14 5.23 -13.39
N GLU A 44 -3.02 5.88 -12.23
CA GLU A 44 -4.18 6.45 -11.54
C GLU A 44 -4.93 7.45 -12.43
N SER A 45 -4.21 8.27 -13.21
CA SER A 45 -4.80 9.22 -14.15
C SER A 45 -5.63 8.57 -15.26
N GLU A 46 -5.20 7.42 -15.75
CA GLU A 46 -5.96 6.63 -16.74
C GLU A 46 -7.18 5.97 -16.12
N MET A 47 -7.05 5.46 -14.89
CA MET A 47 -8.16 4.89 -14.15
C MET A 47 -9.24 5.94 -13.86
N ILE A 48 -8.85 7.16 -13.45
CA ILE A 48 -9.81 8.23 -13.15
C ILE A 48 -10.57 8.69 -14.40
N SER A 49 -9.88 8.79 -15.55
CA SER A 49 -10.51 9.09 -16.85
C SER A 49 -11.48 8.00 -17.30
N PHE A 50 -11.13 6.74 -17.05
CA PHE A 50 -12.04 5.62 -17.28
C PHE A 50 -13.27 5.70 -16.36
N LEU A 51 -13.10 5.97 -15.07
CA LEU A 51 -14.20 6.12 -14.09
C LEU A 51 -15.17 7.23 -14.50
N GLU A 52 -14.66 8.38 -14.95
CA GLU A 52 -15.47 9.48 -15.46
C GLU A 52 -16.38 9.04 -16.61
N THR A 53 -15.81 8.34 -17.59
CA THR A 53 -16.55 7.81 -18.73
C THR A 53 -17.55 6.72 -18.30
N TYR A 54 -17.15 5.81 -17.42
CA TYR A 54 -17.96 4.69 -16.95
C TYR A 54 -19.17 5.13 -16.14
N TYR A 55 -18.95 6.06 -15.21
CA TYR A 55 -20.02 6.59 -14.37
C TYR A 55 -20.79 7.74 -15.04
N ARG A 56 -20.23 8.37 -16.08
CA ARG A 56 -20.77 9.60 -16.71
C ARG A 56 -20.99 10.73 -15.69
N VAL A 57 -20.04 10.88 -14.79
CA VAL A 57 -20.00 11.88 -13.72
C VAL A 57 -18.61 12.47 -13.73
N PRO A 58 -18.44 13.79 -13.56
CA PRO A 58 -17.13 14.42 -13.62
C PRO A 58 -16.18 13.81 -12.58
N ALA A 59 -14.92 13.67 -12.95
CA ALA A 59 -13.88 13.26 -12.03
C ALA A 59 -13.33 14.45 -11.25
N VAL A 60 -12.88 14.20 -10.02
CA VAL A 60 -12.19 15.20 -9.21
C VAL A 60 -10.81 15.48 -9.80
N LYS A 61 -10.45 16.75 -9.96
CA LYS A 61 -9.09 17.14 -10.33
C LYS A 61 -8.18 16.99 -9.09
N LEU A 62 -6.97 16.49 -9.28
CA LEU A 62 -6.04 16.31 -8.16
C LEU A 62 -5.70 17.63 -7.46
N SER A 63 -5.56 18.72 -8.23
CA SER A 63 -5.36 20.07 -7.70
C SER A 63 -6.45 20.54 -6.74
N ASP A 64 -7.67 20.07 -6.91
CA ASP A 64 -8.81 20.44 -6.05
C ASP A 64 -8.78 19.75 -4.67
N LEU A 65 -7.86 18.77 -4.51
CA LEU A 65 -7.69 17.98 -3.30
C LEU A 65 -6.46 18.35 -2.47
N ASP A 66 -5.60 19.22 -3.00
CA ASP A 66 -4.32 19.54 -2.34
C ASP A 66 -4.52 20.43 -1.11
N ASP A 67 -5.43 21.38 -1.20
CA ASP A 67 -5.74 22.30 -0.10
C ASP A 67 -7.25 22.61 -0.08
N ILE A 68 -7.99 21.78 0.66
CA ILE A 68 -9.44 21.97 0.83
C ILE A 68 -9.68 22.82 2.06
N ASP A 69 -10.47 23.89 1.91
CA ASP A 69 -10.86 24.76 3.00
C ASP A 69 -11.53 23.97 4.15
N ALA A 70 -11.10 24.24 5.38
CA ALA A 70 -11.64 23.61 6.57
C ALA A 70 -13.16 23.84 6.73
N GLU A 71 -13.68 24.98 6.24
CA GLU A 71 -15.12 25.24 6.20
C GLU A 71 -15.85 24.27 5.28
N VAL A 72 -15.27 23.91 4.14
CA VAL A 72 -15.84 22.92 3.21
C VAL A 72 -15.81 21.52 3.83
N ILE A 73 -14.69 21.15 4.46
CA ILE A 73 -14.55 19.87 5.15
C ILE A 73 -15.59 19.71 6.26
N SER A 74 -15.88 20.78 7.01
CA SER A 74 -16.86 20.76 8.10
C SER A 74 -18.32 20.57 7.65
N CYS A 75 -18.62 20.76 6.36
CA CYS A 75 -19.98 20.54 5.81
C CYS A 75 -20.42 19.06 5.91
N ILE A 76 -19.49 18.12 5.98
CA ILE A 76 -19.74 16.70 6.23
C ILE A 76 -18.90 16.30 7.43
N ASN A 77 -19.51 15.76 8.49
CA ASN A 77 -18.75 15.31 9.64
C ASN A 77 -17.97 14.01 9.37
N SER A 78 -16.97 13.70 10.20
CA SER A 78 -16.09 12.55 10.01
C SER A 78 -16.84 11.22 9.99
N ALA A 79 -17.89 11.06 10.80
CA ALA A 79 -18.68 9.82 10.84
C ALA A 79 -19.43 9.57 9.52
N LEU A 80 -19.99 10.60 8.90
CA LEU A 80 -20.63 10.51 7.59
C LEU A 80 -19.58 10.27 6.48
N ALA A 81 -18.46 11.00 6.54
CA ALA A 81 -17.36 10.83 5.60
C ALA A 81 -16.81 9.40 5.62
N GLU A 82 -16.67 8.82 6.80
CA GLU A 82 -16.23 7.43 6.99
C GLU A 82 -17.28 6.42 6.53
N LYS A 83 -18.54 6.58 6.95
CA LYS A 83 -19.63 5.65 6.63
C LYS A 83 -19.86 5.53 5.14
N TYR A 84 -19.94 6.67 4.43
CA TYR A 84 -20.28 6.69 3.01
C TYR A 84 -19.06 6.73 2.08
N LYS A 85 -17.84 6.85 2.65
CA LYS A 85 -16.61 7.02 1.88
C LYS A 85 -16.75 8.17 0.90
N VAL A 86 -16.93 9.39 1.43
CA VAL A 86 -17.14 10.63 0.69
C VAL A 86 -16.27 11.74 1.24
N LEU A 87 -15.89 12.69 0.37
CA LEU A 87 -15.09 13.85 0.71
C LEU A 87 -15.68 15.09 0.05
N PRO A 88 -16.15 16.09 0.81
CA PRO A 88 -16.48 17.40 0.25
C PRO A 88 -15.19 18.14 -0.12
N PHE A 89 -15.12 18.74 -1.30
CA PHE A 89 -13.91 19.42 -1.74
C PHE A 89 -14.14 20.85 -2.28
N ARG A 90 -15.39 21.20 -2.56
CA ARG A 90 -15.75 22.56 -3.00
C ARG A 90 -17.20 22.88 -2.61
N LYS A 91 -17.44 24.12 -2.19
CA LYS A 91 -18.78 24.63 -1.86
C LYS A 91 -19.10 25.86 -2.69
N GLU A 92 -20.26 25.88 -3.31
CA GLU A 92 -20.79 27.00 -4.09
C GLU A 92 -22.20 27.32 -3.63
N LYS A 93 -22.34 28.32 -2.77
CA LYS A 93 -23.63 28.66 -2.14
C LYS A 93 -24.23 27.45 -1.40
N ASN A 94 -25.38 26.94 -1.86
CA ASN A 94 -26.02 25.75 -1.30
C ASN A 94 -25.60 24.43 -1.96
N ARG A 95 -24.68 24.46 -2.93
CA ARG A 95 -24.16 23.26 -3.61
C ARG A 95 -22.86 22.81 -3.00
N LEU A 96 -22.79 21.54 -2.67
CA LEU A 96 -21.58 20.90 -2.14
C LEU A 96 -21.08 19.87 -3.16
N HIS A 97 -19.85 20.07 -3.65
CA HIS A 97 -19.19 19.14 -4.55
C HIS A 97 -18.52 18.06 -3.71
N VAL A 98 -18.91 16.80 -3.94
CA VAL A 98 -18.53 15.68 -3.11
C VAL A 98 -17.90 14.58 -3.95
N ALA A 99 -16.66 14.24 -3.62
CA ALA A 99 -15.93 13.10 -4.18
C ALA A 99 -16.43 11.79 -3.55
N MET A 100 -16.76 10.79 -4.38
CA MET A 100 -17.27 9.50 -3.93
C MET A 100 -16.89 8.37 -4.88
N LEU A 101 -16.94 7.13 -4.35
CA LEU A 101 -16.55 5.94 -5.11
C LEU A 101 -17.63 5.48 -6.10
N ASP A 102 -18.89 5.62 -5.72
CA ASP A 102 -20.05 5.15 -6.48
C ASP A 102 -21.10 6.25 -6.63
N PRO A 103 -20.88 7.22 -7.53
CA PRO A 103 -21.78 8.39 -7.67
C PRO A 103 -23.17 8.05 -8.23
N LYS A 104 -23.39 6.80 -8.68
CA LYS A 104 -24.70 6.33 -9.16
C LYS A 104 -25.57 5.67 -8.08
N VAL A 105 -25.07 5.55 -6.86
CA VAL A 105 -25.90 5.09 -5.74
C VAL A 105 -26.70 6.29 -5.22
N PHE A 106 -27.82 6.58 -5.90
CA PHE A 106 -28.67 7.74 -5.61
C PHE A 106 -29.13 7.80 -4.15
N ALA A 107 -29.41 6.64 -3.54
CA ALA A 107 -29.77 6.56 -2.12
C ALA A 107 -28.71 7.18 -1.20
N THR A 108 -27.43 6.94 -1.49
CA THR A 108 -26.31 7.53 -0.74
C THR A 108 -26.24 9.05 -0.94
N VAL A 109 -26.41 9.52 -2.18
CA VAL A 109 -26.43 10.96 -2.49
C VAL A 109 -27.57 11.66 -1.78
N ASP A 110 -28.77 11.07 -1.80
CA ASP A 110 -29.96 11.64 -1.15
C ASP A 110 -29.83 11.63 0.38
N GLU A 111 -29.25 10.58 0.96
CA GLU A 111 -28.99 10.50 2.40
C GLU A 111 -27.97 11.56 2.85
N ILE A 112 -26.90 11.76 2.09
CA ILE A 112 -25.92 12.82 2.38
C ILE A 112 -26.55 14.20 2.21
N ARG A 113 -27.38 14.42 1.19
CA ARG A 113 -28.14 15.67 1.00
C ARG A 113 -29.02 15.98 2.21
N PHE A 114 -29.78 14.97 2.67
CA PHE A 114 -30.66 15.12 3.82
C PHE A 114 -29.90 15.43 5.11
N LEU A 115 -28.79 14.72 5.36
CA LEU A 115 -28.01 14.87 6.59
C LEU A 115 -27.15 16.14 6.61
N SER A 116 -26.65 16.60 5.46
CA SER A 116 -25.80 17.78 5.36
C SER A 116 -26.57 19.07 5.13
N GLY A 117 -27.79 18.99 4.60
CA GLY A 117 -28.60 20.14 4.22
C GLY A 117 -28.16 20.84 2.91
N TYR A 118 -27.18 20.29 2.20
CA TYR A 118 -26.66 20.85 0.95
C TYR A 118 -27.16 20.08 -0.28
N ASP A 119 -27.24 20.75 -1.42
CA ASP A 119 -27.45 20.11 -2.71
C ASP A 119 -26.14 19.45 -3.19
N ILE A 120 -26.12 18.13 -3.25
CA ILE A 120 -24.91 17.37 -3.50
C ILE A 120 -24.65 17.24 -5.00
N ILE A 121 -23.47 17.68 -5.43
CA ILE A 121 -22.95 17.48 -6.78
C ILE A 121 -21.88 16.37 -6.73
N PRO A 122 -22.21 15.16 -7.17
CA PRO A 122 -21.29 14.01 -7.05
C PRO A 122 -20.17 14.08 -8.09
N TYR A 123 -18.96 13.74 -7.64
CA TYR A 123 -17.77 13.56 -8.46
C TYR A 123 -17.17 12.19 -8.20
N VAL A 124 -16.65 11.55 -9.24
CA VAL A 124 -15.97 10.27 -9.08
C VAL A 124 -14.49 10.47 -8.70
N ILE A 125 -14.00 9.60 -7.85
CA ILE A 125 -12.60 9.55 -7.39
C ILE A 125 -12.13 8.11 -7.28
N THR A 126 -10.82 7.85 -7.38
CA THR A 126 -10.25 6.53 -7.07
C THR A 126 -10.33 6.25 -5.57
N GLU A 127 -10.55 4.99 -5.19
CA GLU A 127 -10.57 4.59 -3.77
C GLU A 127 -9.26 4.96 -3.07
N LEU A 128 -8.15 4.77 -3.76
CA LEU A 128 -6.82 5.06 -3.26
C LEU A 128 -6.68 6.54 -2.84
N ARG A 129 -7.10 7.45 -3.73
CA ARG A 129 -7.04 8.90 -3.48
C ARG A 129 -8.04 9.34 -2.41
N LEU A 130 -9.25 8.79 -2.44
CA LEU A 130 -10.26 9.09 -1.43
C LEU A 130 -9.79 8.72 -0.02
N LEU A 131 -9.26 7.53 0.15
CA LEU A 131 -8.73 7.08 1.44
C LEU A 131 -7.57 7.94 1.93
N TYR A 132 -6.71 8.41 1.01
CA TYR A 132 -5.66 9.38 1.33
C TYR A 132 -6.24 10.69 1.86
N CYS A 133 -7.26 11.23 1.21
CA CYS A 133 -7.87 12.48 1.62
C CYS A 133 -8.67 12.34 2.93
N LEU A 134 -9.35 11.22 3.16
CA LEU A 134 -10.07 10.95 4.40
C LEU A 134 -9.11 10.91 5.61
N ASP A 135 -7.92 10.33 5.44
CA ASP A 135 -6.89 10.37 6.47
C ASP A 135 -6.34 11.80 6.68
N LYS A 136 -6.01 12.48 5.58
CA LYS A 136 -5.45 13.85 5.61
C LYS A 136 -6.39 14.87 6.28
N TYR A 137 -7.68 14.85 5.93
CA TYR A 137 -8.64 15.90 6.33
C TYR A 137 -9.49 15.55 7.55
N TYR A 138 -9.74 14.25 7.79
CA TYR A 138 -10.58 13.81 8.90
C TYR A 138 -9.83 12.96 9.93
N GLY A 139 -8.56 12.61 9.69
CA GLY A 139 -7.81 11.69 10.55
C GLY A 139 -8.38 10.26 10.57
N ILE A 140 -9.19 9.91 9.58
CA ILE A 140 -9.77 8.57 9.46
C ILE A 140 -8.67 7.63 9.03
N LYS A 141 -8.17 6.82 9.98
CA LYS A 141 -7.11 5.85 9.72
C LYS A 141 -7.56 4.85 8.65
N ARG A 142 -6.71 4.65 7.67
CA ARG A 142 -6.90 3.61 6.65
C ARG A 142 -6.70 2.24 7.29
N ASP A 143 -7.49 1.28 6.89
CA ASP A 143 -7.02 -0.10 6.91
C ASP A 143 -5.74 -0.16 6.06
N LEU A 144 -4.62 -0.50 6.70
CA LEU A 144 -3.24 -0.39 6.16
C LEU A 144 -2.96 -1.30 4.94
N ARG A 145 -3.90 -1.42 4.02
CA ARG A 145 -3.76 -2.19 2.78
C ARG A 145 -3.12 -1.39 1.65
N TYR A 146 -2.96 -0.06 1.80
CA TYR A 146 -2.73 0.81 0.64
C TYR A 146 -1.59 1.80 0.83
N ILE A 147 -0.77 1.77 -0.15
CA ILE A 147 0.41 2.52 -0.44
C ILE A 147 0.07 3.97 -0.75
N SER A 148 0.94 4.85 -0.26
CA SER A 148 0.88 6.29 -0.48
C SER A 148 0.77 6.65 -1.95
N VAL A 149 -0.28 7.37 -2.27
CA VAL A 149 -0.34 8.21 -3.45
C VAL A 149 0.29 9.55 -3.06
N SER A 150 1.59 9.69 -3.23
CA SER A 150 2.24 10.98 -3.09
C SER A 150 1.83 11.88 -4.25
N GLY A 151 1.41 13.10 -3.92
CA GLY A 151 1.00 14.12 -4.88
C GLY A 151 2.17 14.78 -5.62
N LYS A 152 3.15 14.02 -6.09
CA LYS A 152 4.25 14.49 -6.94
C LYS A 152 4.69 13.41 -7.90
N ASP A 153 3.87 13.12 -8.89
CA ASP A 153 4.31 12.44 -10.12
C ASP A 153 4.81 13.44 -11.19
N GLU A 154 5.14 14.67 -10.78
CA GLU A 154 5.77 15.65 -11.63
C GLU A 154 7.28 15.63 -11.39
N GLY A 155 8.03 14.81 -12.14
CA GLY A 155 9.47 14.94 -12.18
C GLY A 155 10.35 13.70 -12.32
N ARG A 156 9.78 12.49 -12.47
CA ARG A 156 10.56 11.35 -12.97
C ARG A 156 10.09 11.00 -14.38
N GLU A 157 10.99 11.06 -15.35
CA GLU A 157 10.76 10.51 -16.68
C GLU A 157 10.16 9.10 -16.53
N ALA A 158 8.91 8.96 -16.91
CA ALA A 158 8.20 7.68 -16.84
C ALA A 158 8.91 6.72 -17.80
N LYS A 159 9.65 5.76 -17.26
CA LYS A 159 10.14 4.61 -18.05
C LYS A 159 8.96 4.02 -18.81
N LYS A 160 9.18 3.72 -20.09
CA LYS A 160 8.14 3.12 -20.95
C LYS A 160 7.57 1.87 -20.27
N PRO A 161 6.27 1.58 -20.41
CA PRO A 161 5.61 0.42 -19.77
C PRO A 161 6.30 -0.92 -20.08
N GLU A 162 6.95 -1.03 -21.23
CA GLU A 162 7.71 -2.21 -21.67
C GLU A 162 9.01 -2.37 -20.87
N GLU A 163 9.74 -1.30 -20.62
CA GLU A 163 10.98 -1.32 -19.82
C GLU A 163 10.72 -1.73 -18.36
N ARG A 164 9.61 -1.25 -17.78
CA ARG A 164 9.17 -1.68 -16.42
C ARG A 164 8.79 -3.16 -16.38
N LYS A 165 8.14 -3.69 -17.42
CA LYS A 165 7.81 -5.13 -17.49
C LYS A 165 9.07 -5.98 -17.58
N GLU A 166 10.05 -5.57 -18.37
CA GLU A 166 11.32 -6.30 -18.48
C GLU A 166 12.12 -6.28 -17.17
N GLU A 167 12.15 -5.14 -16.45
CA GLU A 167 12.81 -5.07 -15.14
C GLU A 167 12.13 -6.01 -14.11
N ILE A 168 10.80 -5.99 -14.04
CA ILE A 168 10.05 -6.87 -13.13
C ILE A 168 10.26 -8.35 -13.51
N LEU A 169 10.31 -8.66 -14.81
CA LEU A 169 10.55 -10.02 -15.28
C LEU A 169 11.94 -10.51 -14.88
N LYS A 170 12.98 -9.69 -15.07
CA LYS A 170 14.35 -9.98 -14.64
C LYS A 170 14.45 -10.25 -13.14
N VAL A 171 13.77 -9.44 -12.31
CA VAL A 171 13.74 -9.65 -10.87
C VAL A 171 13.03 -10.95 -10.51
N LYS A 172 11.92 -11.29 -11.17
CA LYS A 172 11.23 -12.58 -11.00
C LYS A 172 12.14 -13.77 -11.36
N GLU A 173 12.85 -13.66 -12.46
CA GLU A 173 13.80 -14.70 -12.90
C GLU A 173 14.92 -14.90 -11.86
N GLN A 174 15.45 -13.84 -11.27
CA GLN A 174 16.44 -13.94 -10.19
C GLN A 174 15.87 -14.70 -8.98
N PHE A 175 14.64 -14.38 -8.54
CA PHE A 175 14.00 -15.09 -7.44
C PHE A 175 13.74 -16.57 -7.74
N VAL A 176 13.35 -16.91 -8.97
CA VAL A 176 13.12 -18.30 -9.40
C VAL A 176 14.43 -19.09 -9.51
N SER A 177 15.52 -18.44 -9.93
CA SER A 177 16.83 -19.05 -10.09
C SER A 177 17.61 -19.21 -8.79
N ALA A 178 17.24 -18.49 -7.74
CA ALA A 178 17.87 -18.55 -6.42
C ALA A 178 17.85 -19.98 -5.86
N ARG A 179 19.00 -20.41 -5.33
CA ARG A 179 19.21 -21.78 -4.80
C ARG A 179 19.28 -21.83 -3.28
N THR A 180 19.52 -20.69 -2.65
CA THR A 180 19.67 -20.59 -1.20
C THR A 180 18.78 -19.47 -0.65
N LYS A 181 18.48 -19.55 0.65
CA LYS A 181 17.73 -18.50 1.36
C LYS A 181 18.50 -17.18 1.37
N GLU A 182 19.81 -17.29 1.47
CA GLU A 182 20.75 -16.16 1.47
C GLU A 182 20.71 -15.40 0.14
N GLU A 183 20.62 -16.10 -0.98
CA GLU A 183 20.47 -15.51 -2.31
C GLU A 183 19.12 -14.78 -2.43
N VAL A 184 18.02 -15.42 -2.01
CA VAL A 184 16.68 -14.80 -2.02
C VAL A 184 16.66 -13.51 -1.23
N ILE A 185 17.23 -13.49 -0.01
CA ILE A 185 17.30 -12.29 0.82
C ILE A 185 18.27 -11.25 0.24
N GLY A 186 19.34 -11.67 -0.37
CA GLY A 186 20.28 -10.80 -1.09
C GLY A 186 19.58 -10.02 -2.22
N ILE A 187 18.78 -10.72 -3.04
CA ILE A 187 17.96 -10.10 -4.10
C ILE A 187 16.98 -9.09 -3.48
N LEU A 188 16.23 -9.49 -2.46
CA LEU A 188 15.28 -8.60 -1.77
C LEU A 188 15.97 -7.31 -1.30
N LEU A 189 17.06 -7.41 -0.57
CA LEU A 189 17.76 -6.22 -0.03
C LEU A 189 18.36 -5.35 -1.14
N ASN A 190 18.84 -5.95 -2.24
CA ASN A 190 19.36 -5.20 -3.38
C ASN A 190 18.26 -4.42 -4.08
N GLU A 191 17.12 -5.06 -4.34
CA GLU A 191 15.96 -4.44 -5.01
C GLU A 191 15.34 -3.30 -4.18
N THR A 192 15.39 -3.37 -2.85
CA THR A 192 14.93 -2.27 -1.99
C THR A 192 15.82 -1.02 -2.05
N LYS A 193 17.03 -1.10 -2.65
CA LYS A 193 18.02 -0.03 -2.67
C LYS A 193 17.53 1.25 -3.38
N SER A 194 16.74 1.09 -4.42
CA SER A 194 16.19 2.21 -5.17
C SER A 194 15.04 2.95 -4.46
N THR A 195 14.50 2.34 -3.40
CA THR A 195 13.25 2.76 -2.76
C THR A 195 13.45 3.26 -1.34
N VAL A 196 14.34 2.62 -0.57
CA VAL A 196 14.55 2.94 0.86
C VAL A 196 16.03 3.02 1.20
N SER A 197 16.37 3.82 2.21
CA SER A 197 17.75 4.00 2.66
C SER A 197 18.22 2.85 3.54
N ARG A 198 17.36 2.34 4.42
CA ARG A 198 17.68 1.25 5.35
C ARG A 198 16.68 0.10 5.18
N ALA A 199 17.19 -1.12 5.16
CA ALA A 199 16.39 -2.35 5.13
C ALA A 199 17.01 -3.38 6.04
N VAL A 200 16.21 -4.04 6.87
CA VAL A 200 16.63 -5.07 7.83
C VAL A 200 15.72 -6.30 7.70
N ILE A 201 16.32 -7.46 7.63
CA ILE A 201 15.62 -8.75 7.73
C ILE A 201 15.82 -9.30 9.12
N PHE A 202 14.71 -9.50 9.80
CA PHE A 202 14.66 -10.21 11.07
C PHE A 202 14.17 -11.64 10.88
N LEU A 203 14.73 -12.57 11.66
CA LEU A 203 14.21 -13.93 11.82
C LEU A 203 13.39 -14.01 13.10
N VAL A 204 12.26 -14.70 13.03
CA VAL A 204 11.39 -14.95 14.18
C VAL A 204 11.53 -16.40 14.62
N LYS A 205 12.04 -16.61 15.85
CA LYS A 205 12.23 -17.93 16.44
C LYS A 205 11.56 -17.98 17.83
N GLY A 206 10.35 -18.53 17.88
CA GLY A 206 9.57 -18.56 19.12
C GLY A 206 9.28 -17.17 19.64
N LYS A 207 9.83 -16.81 20.81
CA LYS A 207 9.67 -15.52 21.48
C LYS A 207 10.83 -14.54 21.21
N THR A 208 11.71 -14.87 20.30
CA THR A 208 12.90 -14.08 20.00
C THR A 208 12.91 -13.64 18.55
N VAL A 209 13.32 -12.40 18.33
CA VAL A 209 13.55 -11.79 17.01
C VAL A 209 15.02 -11.45 16.91
N THR A 210 15.69 -12.01 15.90
CA THR A 210 17.13 -11.81 15.67
C THR A 210 17.37 -11.14 14.32
N GLY A 211 18.34 -10.23 14.26
CA GLY A 211 18.82 -9.65 13.01
C GLY A 211 19.50 -10.71 12.15
N TRP A 212 19.12 -10.80 10.88
CA TRP A 212 19.73 -11.75 9.95
C TRP A 212 20.62 -11.08 8.92
N ARG A 213 20.05 -10.13 8.19
CA ARG A 213 20.77 -9.34 7.18
C ARG A 213 20.22 -7.94 7.13
N SER A 214 21.08 -7.00 6.75
CA SER A 214 20.67 -5.60 6.65
C SER A 214 21.41 -4.84 5.57
N ARG A 215 20.88 -3.68 5.23
CA ARG A 215 21.48 -2.68 4.37
C ARG A 215 21.21 -1.29 4.93
N GLY A 216 22.24 -0.43 4.93
CA GLY A 216 22.14 0.95 5.43
C GLY A 216 22.19 1.09 6.96
N VAL A 217 22.26 -0.02 7.69
CA VAL A 217 22.43 -0.07 9.15
C VAL A 217 23.08 -1.41 9.51
N SER A 218 23.97 -1.46 10.52
CA SER A 218 24.50 -2.72 11.05
C SER A 218 23.50 -3.36 12.01
N ILE A 219 23.28 -4.66 11.85
CA ILE A 219 22.36 -5.44 12.67
C ILE A 219 23.08 -6.64 13.33
N ASP A 220 24.41 -6.59 13.37
CA ASP A 220 25.21 -7.67 13.92
C ASP A 220 24.87 -7.91 15.39
N HIS A 221 24.67 -9.19 15.75
CA HIS A 221 24.30 -9.63 17.11
C HIS A 221 23.04 -8.95 17.66
N PHE A 222 22.13 -8.48 16.78
CA PHE A 222 20.88 -7.89 17.22
C PHE A 222 19.90 -8.97 17.63
N GLU A 223 19.37 -8.82 18.84
CA GLU A 223 18.32 -9.68 19.38
C GLU A 223 17.35 -8.88 20.22
N MET A 224 16.08 -9.18 20.14
CA MET A 224 15.03 -8.58 20.98
C MET A 224 13.87 -9.56 21.20
N SER A 225 13.05 -9.26 22.22
CA SER A 225 11.84 -10.05 22.47
C SER A 225 10.78 -9.83 21.39
N ALA A 226 10.12 -10.91 21.00
CA ALA A 226 8.91 -10.88 20.17
C ALA A 226 7.65 -10.52 20.96
N GLU A 227 7.76 -10.45 22.30
CA GLU A 227 6.67 -10.16 23.23
C GLU A 227 6.84 -8.77 23.86
N GLY A 228 5.75 -8.20 24.35
CA GLY A 228 5.75 -6.90 25.01
C GLY A 228 5.24 -5.76 24.11
N GLN A 229 5.42 -4.54 24.56
CA GLN A 229 4.95 -3.34 23.85
C GLN A 229 5.97 -2.90 22.81
N SER A 230 5.84 -3.43 21.58
CA SER A 230 6.68 -3.06 20.44
C SER A 230 5.91 -3.16 19.12
N VAL A 231 6.31 -2.40 18.12
CA VAL A 231 5.75 -2.52 16.76
C VAL A 231 5.99 -3.92 16.16
N ILE A 232 7.05 -4.60 16.56
CA ILE A 232 7.33 -5.98 16.15
C ILE A 232 6.31 -6.95 16.76
N ALA A 233 6.03 -6.82 18.05
CA ALA A 233 5.00 -7.64 18.72
C ALA A 233 3.62 -7.42 18.11
N ASP A 234 3.27 -6.16 17.78
CA ASP A 234 2.00 -5.83 17.12
C ASP A 234 1.87 -6.48 15.74
N VAL A 235 2.94 -6.47 14.92
CA VAL A 235 2.96 -7.14 13.60
C VAL A 235 2.85 -8.65 13.75
N LEU A 236 3.53 -9.24 14.72
CA LEU A 236 3.49 -10.68 14.96
C LEU A 236 2.11 -11.14 15.45
N GLY A 237 1.45 -10.33 16.29
CA GLY A 237 0.11 -10.60 16.81
C GLY A 237 -0.99 -10.41 15.77
N SER A 238 -0.96 -9.29 15.03
CA SER A 238 -1.95 -8.97 13.99
C SER A 238 -1.73 -9.73 12.69
N LYS A 239 -0.52 -10.23 12.45
CA LYS A 239 -0.05 -10.82 11.18
C LYS A 239 -0.19 -9.90 9.97
N THR A 240 -0.28 -8.60 10.21
CA THR A 240 -0.40 -7.57 9.18
C THR A 240 0.82 -6.66 9.17
N LEU A 241 1.07 -5.98 8.06
CA LEU A 241 2.15 -5.00 8.01
C LEU A 241 1.87 -3.81 8.94
N TYR A 242 2.92 -3.24 9.50
CA TYR A 242 2.90 -1.96 10.19
C TYR A 242 3.51 -0.88 9.32
N ARG A 243 2.92 0.30 9.30
CA ARG A 243 3.50 1.52 8.76
C ARG A 243 3.22 2.68 9.69
N GLY A 244 4.23 3.47 9.98
CA GLY A 244 4.11 4.66 10.82
C GLY A 244 5.42 4.99 11.54
N PRO A 245 5.39 5.94 12.48
CA PRO A 245 6.57 6.28 13.27
C PRO A 245 7.00 5.11 14.17
N LEU A 246 8.29 4.91 14.34
CA LEU A 246 8.79 3.97 15.33
C LEU A 246 8.62 4.59 16.72
N LEU A 247 7.54 4.25 17.42
CA LEU A 247 7.19 4.83 18.70
C LEU A 247 8.23 4.48 19.77
N ARG A 248 8.48 5.40 20.72
CA ARG A 248 9.32 5.15 21.91
C ARG A 248 8.57 4.28 22.92
N LEU A 249 8.49 3.00 22.63
CA LEU A 249 7.97 1.97 23.52
C LEU A 249 9.14 1.17 24.10
N PRO A 250 9.01 0.61 25.33
CA PRO A 250 10.11 -0.13 25.94
C PRO A 250 10.66 -1.26 25.05
N GLY A 251 9.80 -1.96 24.34
CA GLY A 251 10.19 -3.03 23.43
C GLY A 251 10.82 -2.55 22.12
N ASN A 252 10.73 -1.26 21.76
CA ASN A 252 11.35 -0.70 20.56
C ASN A 252 12.73 -0.11 20.83
N GLU A 253 13.09 0.16 22.08
CA GLU A 253 14.37 0.83 22.42
C GLU A 253 15.61 0.13 21.85
N PRO A 254 15.73 -1.23 21.87
CA PRO A 254 16.89 -1.89 21.26
C PRO A 254 17.01 -1.62 19.76
N LEU A 255 15.88 -1.53 19.06
CA LEU A 255 15.85 -1.21 17.62
C LEU A 255 16.17 0.26 17.37
N ILE A 256 15.61 1.18 18.19
CA ILE A 256 15.85 2.62 18.11
C ILE A 256 17.34 2.93 18.33
N GLU A 257 17.97 2.32 19.31
CA GLU A 257 19.41 2.46 19.58
C GLU A 257 20.24 1.99 18.39
N ARG A 258 19.89 0.83 17.82
CA ARG A 258 20.59 0.29 16.67
C ARG A 258 20.44 1.14 15.41
N LEU A 259 19.29 1.78 15.22
CA LEU A 259 19.01 2.70 14.13
C LEU A 259 19.66 4.09 14.32
N GLY A 260 20.17 4.39 15.50
CA GLY A 260 20.77 5.69 15.83
C GLY A 260 19.73 6.82 15.94
N GLY A 261 18.48 6.49 16.29
CA GLY A 261 17.40 7.45 16.49
C GLY A 261 16.03 6.89 16.12
N VAL A 262 15.02 7.74 16.26
CA VAL A 262 13.61 7.37 16.02
C VAL A 262 13.21 7.71 14.58
N PRO A 263 12.99 6.74 13.70
CA PRO A 263 12.45 7.00 12.37
C PRO A 263 11.06 7.61 12.44
N ARG A 264 10.84 8.66 11.65
CA ARG A 264 9.55 9.32 11.54
C ARG A 264 8.51 8.46 10.82
N ASP A 265 8.97 7.64 9.89
CA ASP A 265 8.12 6.73 9.11
C ASP A 265 8.92 5.45 8.82
N CYS A 266 8.40 4.32 9.25
CA CYS A 266 8.98 3.00 8.98
C CYS A 266 7.89 2.03 8.57
N CYS A 267 8.30 0.94 7.93
CA CYS A 267 7.40 -0.13 7.58
C CYS A 267 7.99 -1.48 8.01
N LEU A 268 7.17 -2.30 8.66
CA LEU A 268 7.47 -3.70 8.97
C LEU A 268 6.51 -4.59 8.20
N ILE A 269 7.06 -5.49 7.40
CA ILE A 269 6.29 -6.39 6.54
C ILE A 269 6.58 -7.83 6.97
N PRO A 270 5.57 -8.60 7.39
CA PRO A 270 5.77 -9.99 7.78
C PRO A 270 6.04 -10.88 6.57
N ILE A 271 7.04 -11.76 6.70
CA ILE A 271 7.39 -12.80 5.73
C ILE A 271 6.79 -14.12 6.23
N HIS A 272 5.82 -14.62 5.47
CA HIS A 272 5.09 -15.83 5.81
C HIS A 272 5.64 -17.05 5.05
N ILE A 273 5.60 -18.21 5.69
CA ILE A 273 5.58 -19.49 4.98
C ILE A 273 4.34 -20.22 5.47
N ARG A 274 3.41 -20.46 4.55
CA ARG A 274 2.05 -20.91 4.86
C ARG A 274 1.39 -19.92 5.84
N GLU A 275 0.97 -20.37 7.01
CA GLU A 275 0.31 -19.52 8.03
C GLU A 275 1.26 -18.96 9.10
N LYS A 276 2.54 -19.30 9.04
CA LYS A 276 3.53 -18.93 10.06
C LYS A 276 4.42 -17.80 9.59
N ILE A 277 4.57 -16.77 10.41
CA ILE A 277 5.57 -15.73 10.21
C ILE A 277 6.94 -16.30 10.57
N ILE A 278 7.87 -16.28 9.61
CA ILE A 278 9.25 -16.75 9.79
C ILE A 278 10.25 -15.64 9.91
N GLY A 279 9.87 -14.44 9.48
CA GLY A 279 10.72 -13.26 9.52
C GLY A 279 9.91 -11.99 9.27
N LEU A 280 10.60 -10.86 9.39
CA LEU A 280 10.06 -9.53 9.13
C LEU A 280 11.06 -8.75 8.27
N LEU A 281 10.56 -8.02 7.29
CA LEU A 281 11.32 -6.98 6.61
C LEU A 281 10.97 -5.64 7.26
N TYR A 282 11.97 -4.98 7.83
CA TYR A 282 11.91 -3.59 8.29
C TYR A 282 12.53 -2.69 7.24
N VAL A 283 11.90 -1.55 6.94
CA VAL A 283 12.44 -0.53 6.04
C VAL A 283 12.13 0.88 6.55
N ASP A 284 13.07 1.82 6.32
CA ASP A 284 12.89 3.25 6.53
C ASP A 284 13.85 4.09 5.66
N ASN A 285 13.68 5.42 5.71
CA ASN A 285 14.52 6.41 5.01
C ASN A 285 15.35 7.29 5.97
N GLY A 286 15.59 6.82 7.19
CA GLY A 286 16.26 7.58 8.23
C GLY A 286 15.30 8.36 9.12
N ASN A 287 15.86 9.14 10.06
CA ASN A 287 15.07 9.71 11.15
C ASN A 287 14.14 10.86 10.71
N ALA A 288 14.47 11.57 9.63
CA ALA A 288 13.73 12.75 9.17
C ALA A 288 12.87 12.52 7.92
N ALA A 289 13.16 11.47 7.14
CA ALA A 289 12.49 11.21 5.86
C ALA A 289 11.29 10.27 5.99
N VAL A 290 10.33 10.45 5.11
CA VAL A 290 9.12 9.63 5.01
C VAL A 290 9.32 8.55 3.95
N LEU A 291 8.65 7.42 4.10
CA LEU A 291 8.62 6.36 3.09
C LEU A 291 7.69 6.78 1.94
N ASP A 292 8.26 6.95 0.75
CA ASP A 292 7.53 7.33 -0.46
C ASP A 292 6.87 6.13 -1.16
N ALA A 293 6.33 6.37 -2.37
CA ALA A 293 5.48 5.48 -3.17
C ALA A 293 6.03 4.07 -3.49
N GLY A 294 7.23 3.71 -3.07
CA GLY A 294 7.86 2.43 -3.38
C GLY A 294 7.42 1.23 -2.53
N LEU A 295 6.56 1.41 -1.53
CA LEU A 295 6.16 0.31 -0.63
C LEU A 295 5.37 -0.80 -1.33
N SER A 296 4.63 -0.52 -2.43
CA SER A 296 3.98 -1.58 -3.21
C SER A 296 4.97 -2.49 -3.88
N TYR A 297 6.02 -1.91 -4.43
CA TYR A 297 7.10 -2.69 -5.02
C TYR A 297 7.75 -3.58 -3.96
N ILE A 298 8.09 -3.01 -2.79
CA ILE A 298 8.67 -3.78 -1.67
C ILE A 298 7.72 -4.89 -1.21
N ASN A 299 6.44 -4.64 -1.11
CA ASN A 299 5.46 -5.66 -0.72
C ASN A 299 5.36 -6.77 -1.77
N SER A 300 5.45 -6.43 -3.05
CA SER A 300 5.52 -7.41 -4.15
C SER A 300 6.81 -8.25 -4.08
N LEU A 301 7.94 -7.64 -3.71
CA LEU A 301 9.19 -8.37 -3.48
C LEU A 301 9.07 -9.36 -2.31
N VAL A 302 8.44 -8.96 -1.20
CA VAL A 302 8.20 -9.86 -0.05
C VAL A 302 7.32 -11.04 -0.44
N ALA A 303 6.29 -10.83 -1.28
CA ALA A 303 5.49 -11.92 -1.81
C ALA A 303 6.32 -12.89 -2.66
N MET A 304 7.26 -12.39 -3.47
CA MET A 304 8.19 -13.23 -4.24
C MET A 304 9.13 -14.03 -3.31
N VAL A 305 9.62 -13.41 -2.22
CA VAL A 305 10.42 -14.11 -1.19
C VAL A 305 9.65 -15.29 -0.59
N THR A 306 8.40 -15.09 -0.23
CA THR A 306 7.51 -16.14 0.29
C THR A 306 7.46 -17.34 -0.67
N VAL A 307 7.13 -17.07 -1.93
CA VAL A 307 7.04 -18.11 -2.97
C VAL A 307 8.40 -18.80 -3.18
N SER A 308 9.50 -18.05 -3.23
CA SER A 308 10.85 -18.61 -3.41
C SER A 308 11.25 -19.50 -2.24
N PHE A 309 10.92 -19.13 -1.01
CA PHE A 309 11.17 -19.99 0.16
C PHE A 309 10.36 -21.26 0.13
N GLU A 310 9.10 -21.21 -0.29
CA GLU A 310 8.29 -22.43 -0.44
C GLU A 310 8.85 -23.36 -1.52
N ILE A 311 9.30 -22.82 -2.65
CA ILE A 311 9.96 -23.58 -3.71
C ILE A 311 11.24 -24.23 -3.20
N LEU A 312 12.08 -23.51 -2.45
CA LEU A 312 13.31 -24.05 -1.87
C LEU A 312 13.04 -25.18 -0.88
N ILE A 313 12.00 -25.04 -0.04
CA ILE A 313 11.59 -26.09 0.89
C ILE A 313 11.11 -27.34 0.15
N LEU A 314 10.34 -27.18 -0.93
CA LEU A 314 9.85 -28.28 -1.74
C LEU A 314 11.00 -28.99 -2.45
N LYS A 315 11.94 -28.24 -3.06
CA LYS A 315 13.14 -28.81 -3.69
C LYS A 315 13.95 -29.61 -2.69
N ASN A 316 14.25 -29.06 -1.51
CA ASN A 316 15.02 -29.75 -0.48
C ASN A 316 14.34 -31.05 0.03
N LYS A 317 13.00 -31.08 0.07
CA LYS A 317 12.27 -32.31 0.41
C LYS A 317 12.33 -33.36 -0.70
N LEU A 318 12.30 -32.97 -1.96
CA LEU A 318 12.41 -33.88 -3.11
C LEU A 318 13.82 -34.50 -3.23
N PHE A 319 14.86 -33.75 -2.86
CA PHE A 319 16.25 -34.28 -2.89
C PHE A 319 16.64 -35.07 -1.62
N ALA A 320 15.79 -35.09 -0.60
CA ALA A 320 15.97 -35.84 0.64
C ALA A 320 15.23 -37.20 0.64
N LEU A 321 14.53 -37.53 -0.46
CA LEU A 321 13.92 -38.82 -0.77
C LEU A 321 14.83 -39.64 -1.71
#